data_8e1b4910c035da0c029be45fbfb4cad1
#
_entry.id   8e1b4910c035da0c029be45fbfb4cad1
#
_cell.length_a   1.000
_cell.length_b   1.000
_cell.length_c   1.000
_cell.angle_alpha   90.00
_cell.angle_beta   90.00
_cell.angle_gamma   90.00
#
_symmetry.space_group_name_H-M   'P 1'
#
loop_
_entity.id
_entity.type
_entity.pdbx_description
1 polymer ?
#
loop_
_entity_poly.entity_id
_entity_poly.type
_entity_poly.pdbx_seq_one_letter_code
_entity_poly.pdbx_strand_id
1 'polypeptide(L)'
;MIKINENVLSNDLSPYLKQHKDNPVNWQIWSKETLEFSKQIKKPILLSIGYASCHWCHVMAHESFEDSETAKLMNEFFVNIKVDREERPDLDFIFQSSFQLFNQTGGGWPL
;
A
#
# COMPACT_ATOMS: atom_id res chain seq x y z
N MET A 1 -18.30 -2.66 -5.17
CA MET A 1 -17.58 -3.67 -5.97
C MET A 1 -16.08 -3.32 -6.06
N ILE A 2 -15.21 -4.29 -5.84
CA ILE A 2 -13.76 -4.08 -5.91
C ILE A 2 -13.31 -4.04 -7.38
N LYS A 3 -12.50 -3.04 -7.72
CA LYS A 3 -11.89 -2.89 -9.03
C LYS A 3 -10.44 -3.33 -8.96
N ILE A 4 -10.21 -4.63 -8.87
CA ILE A 4 -8.88 -5.20 -8.61
C ILE A 4 -7.88 -4.94 -9.75
N ASN A 5 -8.35 -4.71 -10.95
CA ASN A 5 -7.50 -4.46 -12.12
C ASN A 5 -7.24 -2.97 -12.37
N GLU A 6 -7.53 -2.13 -11.38
CA GLU A 6 -7.35 -0.68 -11.47
C GLU A 6 -6.68 -0.15 -10.21
N ASN A 7 -5.97 0.97 -10.37
CA ASN A 7 -5.53 1.80 -9.26
C ASN A 7 -6.71 2.69 -8.85
N VAL A 8 -7.25 2.49 -7.64
CA VAL A 8 -8.48 3.19 -7.19
C VAL A 8 -8.19 4.44 -6.36
N LEU A 9 -6.93 4.88 -6.26
CA LEU A 9 -6.53 5.96 -5.35
C LEU A 9 -6.99 7.36 -5.79
N SER A 10 -7.35 7.55 -7.05
CA SER A 10 -7.78 8.87 -7.54
C SER A 10 -9.06 9.38 -6.89
N ASN A 11 -9.89 8.49 -6.37
CA ASN A 11 -11.16 8.83 -5.72
C ASN A 11 -11.04 8.99 -4.21
N ASP A 12 -9.86 8.81 -3.65
CA ASP A 12 -9.64 8.92 -2.22
C ASP A 12 -9.46 10.39 -1.80
N LEU A 13 -9.81 10.70 -0.56
CA LEU A 13 -9.67 12.05 0.00
C LEU A 13 -8.25 12.31 0.54
N SER A 14 -7.48 11.27 0.79
CA SER A 14 -6.12 11.40 1.31
C SER A 14 -5.19 12.03 0.28
N PRO A 15 -4.51 13.14 0.60
CA PRO A 15 -3.50 13.71 -0.31
C PRO A 15 -2.37 12.73 -0.59
N TYR A 16 -1.96 11.94 0.40
CA TYR A 16 -0.91 10.94 0.23
C TYR A 16 -1.33 9.87 -0.78
N LEU A 17 -2.53 9.32 -0.64
CA LEU A 17 -3.01 8.29 -1.57
C LEU A 17 -3.14 8.85 -2.98
N LYS A 18 -3.63 10.08 -3.13
CA LYS A 18 -3.72 10.73 -4.44
C LYS A 18 -2.36 10.93 -5.10
N GLN A 19 -1.28 11.06 -4.35
CA GLN A 19 0.07 11.16 -4.93
C GLN A 19 0.45 9.90 -5.71
N HIS A 20 -0.19 8.76 -5.41
CA HIS A 20 0.09 7.49 -6.05
C HIS A 20 -0.99 7.05 -7.05
N LYS A 21 -1.92 7.94 -7.40
CA LYS A 21 -3.04 7.62 -8.29
C LYS A 21 -2.61 7.21 -9.70
N ASP A 22 -1.45 7.65 -10.15
CA ASP A 22 -0.92 7.38 -11.48
C ASP A 22 0.13 6.28 -11.51
N ASN A 23 0.39 5.62 -10.39
CA ASN A 23 1.28 4.47 -10.37
C ASN A 23 0.67 3.33 -11.21
N PRO A 24 1.49 2.57 -11.95
CA PRO A 24 1.00 1.40 -12.68
C PRO A 24 0.59 0.24 -11.79
N VAL A 25 0.82 0.33 -10.48
CA VAL A 25 0.34 -0.64 -9.50
C VAL A 25 -1.17 -0.47 -9.33
N ASN A 26 -1.90 -1.58 -9.32
CA ASN A 26 -3.36 -1.58 -9.10
C ASN A 26 -3.69 -1.42 -7.62
N TRP A 27 -3.32 -0.27 -7.06
CA TRP A 27 -3.48 0.02 -5.64
C TRP A 27 -4.93 -0.02 -5.20
N GLN A 28 -5.16 -0.66 -4.06
CA GLN A 28 -6.44 -0.71 -3.38
C GLN A 28 -6.34 0.01 -2.04
N ILE A 29 -7.49 0.36 -1.47
CA ILE A 29 -7.55 0.92 -0.12
C ILE A 29 -7.75 -0.20 0.90
N TRP A 30 -7.41 0.07 2.15
CA TRP A 30 -7.71 -0.84 3.25
C TRP A 30 -9.21 -0.85 3.50
N SER A 31 -9.85 -1.97 3.26
CA SER A 31 -11.28 -2.14 3.51
C SER A 31 -11.57 -3.62 3.74
N LYS A 32 -12.70 -3.89 4.39
CA LYS A 32 -13.17 -5.25 4.59
C LYS A 32 -13.34 -5.98 3.24
N GLU A 33 -13.86 -5.28 2.24
CA GLU A 33 -14.06 -5.84 0.90
C GLU A 33 -12.74 -6.26 0.27
N THR A 34 -11.72 -5.42 0.36
CA THR A 34 -10.41 -5.72 -0.19
C THR A 34 -9.77 -6.93 0.51
N LEU A 35 -9.86 -6.98 1.84
CA LEU A 35 -9.31 -8.08 2.62
C LEU A 35 -10.02 -9.41 2.29
N GLU A 36 -11.34 -9.38 2.20
CA GLU A 36 -12.11 -10.58 1.85
C GLU A 36 -11.81 -11.03 0.42
N PHE A 37 -11.66 -10.08 -0.51
CA PHE A 37 -11.34 -10.39 -1.89
C PHE A 37 -9.97 -11.07 -2.01
N SER A 38 -8.95 -10.59 -1.31
CA SER A 38 -7.63 -11.22 -1.34
C SER A 38 -7.68 -12.66 -0.85
N LYS A 39 -8.50 -12.92 0.16
CA LYS A 39 -8.72 -14.27 0.68
C LYS A 39 -9.42 -15.17 -0.34
N GLN A 40 -10.44 -14.64 -1.03
CA GLN A 40 -11.19 -15.41 -2.03
C GLN A 40 -10.31 -15.83 -3.22
N ILE A 41 -9.47 -14.94 -3.71
CA ILE A 41 -8.58 -15.23 -4.85
C ILE A 41 -7.26 -15.86 -4.41
N LYS A 42 -7.05 -16.05 -3.12
CA LYS A 42 -5.86 -16.68 -2.53
C LYS A 42 -4.56 -15.99 -2.93
N LYS A 43 -4.57 -14.67 -2.99
CA LYS A 43 -3.37 -13.85 -3.19
C LYS A 43 -2.97 -13.16 -1.89
N PRO A 44 -1.68 -13.14 -1.55
CA PRO A 44 -1.21 -12.40 -0.38
C PRO A 44 -1.36 -10.90 -0.59
N ILE A 45 -1.42 -10.17 0.52
CA ILE A 45 -1.49 -8.71 0.52
C ILE A 45 -0.08 -8.15 0.59
N LEU A 46 0.24 -7.22 -0.31
CA LEU A 46 1.41 -6.36 -0.19
C LEU A 46 0.92 -5.03 0.38
N LEU A 47 1.32 -4.72 1.59
CA LEU A 47 0.86 -3.53 2.31
C LEU A 47 1.97 -2.48 2.34
N SER A 48 1.65 -1.27 1.90
CA SER A 48 2.57 -0.14 1.96
C SER A 48 1.94 0.97 2.80
N ILE A 49 2.65 1.42 3.83
CA ILE A 49 2.20 2.48 4.74
C ILE A 49 3.16 3.64 4.68
N GLY A 50 2.64 4.84 4.54
CA GLY A 50 3.44 6.05 4.50
C GLY A 50 2.60 7.29 4.79
N TYR A 51 3.11 8.47 4.43
CA TYR A 51 2.42 9.74 4.60
C TYR A 51 2.92 10.77 3.60
N ALA A 52 2.17 11.87 3.44
CA ALA A 52 2.42 12.83 2.35
C ALA A 52 3.80 13.48 2.40
N SER A 53 4.34 13.76 3.59
CA SER A 53 5.65 14.40 3.76
C SER A 53 6.81 13.42 3.91
N CYS A 54 6.57 12.13 3.68
CA CYS A 54 7.59 11.10 3.84
C CYS A 54 8.54 11.09 2.65
N HIS A 55 9.79 11.54 2.87
CA HIS A 55 10.80 11.58 1.80
C HIS A 55 11.07 10.20 1.21
N TRP A 56 11.32 9.21 2.06
CA TRP A 56 11.65 7.86 1.60
C TRP A 56 10.47 7.15 0.94
N CYS A 57 9.24 7.54 1.27
CA CYS A 57 8.06 7.03 0.57
C CYS A 57 8.06 7.50 -0.89
N HIS A 58 8.46 8.75 -1.14
CA HIS A 58 8.56 9.28 -2.49
C HIS A 58 9.72 8.63 -3.26
N VAL A 59 10.85 8.38 -2.60
CA VAL A 59 11.98 7.67 -3.21
C VAL A 59 11.57 6.26 -3.62
N MET A 60 10.88 5.52 -2.76
CA MET A 60 10.39 4.18 -3.08
C MET A 60 9.40 4.19 -4.23
N ALA A 61 8.49 5.17 -4.25
CA ALA A 61 7.53 5.31 -5.35
C ALA A 61 8.25 5.50 -6.68
N HIS A 62 9.24 6.39 -6.71
CA HIS A 62 9.99 6.67 -7.93
C HIS A 62 10.80 5.45 -8.40
N GLU A 63 11.42 4.72 -7.48
CA GLU A 63 12.26 3.56 -7.82
C GLU A 63 11.45 2.32 -8.19
N SER A 64 10.31 2.09 -7.53
CA SER A 64 9.58 0.82 -7.63
C SER A 64 8.16 0.95 -8.12
N PHE A 65 7.36 1.83 -7.51
CA PHE A 65 5.93 1.90 -7.79
C PHE A 65 5.60 2.57 -9.13
N GLU A 66 6.51 3.36 -9.66
CA GLU A 66 6.38 3.97 -10.98
C GLU A 66 6.99 3.10 -12.08
N ASP A 67 7.75 2.07 -11.71
CA ASP A 67 8.35 1.13 -12.65
C ASP A 67 7.32 0.12 -13.13
N SER A 68 7.06 0.08 -14.44
CA SER A 68 6.01 -0.76 -15.00
C SER A 68 6.29 -2.26 -14.88
N GLU A 69 7.55 -2.69 -14.91
CA GLU A 69 7.90 -4.10 -14.73
C GLU A 69 7.68 -4.54 -13.29
N THR A 70 8.11 -3.73 -12.32
CA THR A 70 7.87 -4.00 -10.90
C THR A 70 6.37 -4.04 -10.62
N ALA A 71 5.62 -3.06 -11.16
CA ALA A 71 4.17 -3.01 -10.98
C ALA A 71 3.47 -4.24 -11.57
N LYS A 72 3.93 -4.73 -12.70
CA LYS A 72 3.38 -5.94 -13.32
C LYS A 72 3.50 -7.14 -12.38
N LEU A 73 4.67 -7.32 -11.76
CA LEU A 73 4.88 -8.39 -10.80
C LEU A 73 4.01 -8.22 -9.56
N MET A 74 3.91 -7.00 -9.04
CA MET A 74 3.06 -6.70 -7.89
C MET A 74 1.59 -7.00 -8.20
N ASN A 75 1.11 -6.61 -9.37
CA ASN A 75 -0.28 -6.82 -9.76
C ASN A 75 -0.59 -8.31 -9.98
N GLU A 76 0.38 -9.07 -10.48
CA GLU A 76 0.19 -10.49 -10.76
C GLU A 76 0.14 -11.33 -9.48
N PHE A 77 1.02 -11.05 -8.51
CA PHE A 77 1.21 -11.93 -7.36
C PHE A 77 0.56 -11.45 -6.07
N PHE A 78 0.15 -10.19 -5.99
CA PHE A 78 -0.34 -9.60 -4.75
C PHE A 78 -1.64 -8.83 -4.96
N VAL A 79 -2.42 -8.70 -3.89
CA VAL A 79 -3.39 -7.62 -3.73
C VAL A 79 -2.65 -6.48 -3.04
N ASN A 80 -2.50 -5.35 -3.72
CA ASN A 80 -1.67 -4.25 -3.24
C ASN A 80 -2.52 -3.19 -2.56
N ILE A 81 -2.22 -2.92 -1.28
CA ILE A 81 -2.97 -1.96 -0.46
C ILE A 81 -2.04 -0.83 -0.04
N LYS A 82 -2.50 0.40 -0.27
CA LYS A 82 -1.80 1.62 0.14
C LYS A 82 -2.54 2.24 1.31
N VAL A 83 -1.82 2.58 2.38
CA VAL A 83 -2.39 3.14 3.60
C VAL A 83 -1.68 4.45 3.96
N ASP A 84 -2.48 5.47 4.27
CA ASP A 84 -2.00 6.73 4.83
C ASP A 84 -2.03 6.63 6.36
N ARG A 85 -0.86 6.68 6.99
CA ARG A 85 -0.76 6.60 8.45
C ARG A 85 -1.48 7.74 9.17
N GLU A 86 -1.62 8.88 8.51
CA GLU A 86 -2.31 10.03 9.12
C GLU A 86 -3.82 9.80 9.21
N GLU A 87 -4.38 9.02 8.28
CA GLU A 87 -5.79 8.62 8.32
C GLU A 87 -6.03 7.37 9.16
N ARG A 88 -5.06 6.46 9.17
CA ARG A 88 -5.17 5.17 9.87
C ARG A 88 -3.95 4.94 10.78
N PRO A 89 -3.79 5.77 11.83
CA PRO A 89 -2.67 5.59 12.76
C PRO A 89 -2.75 4.27 13.54
N ASP A 90 -3.94 3.70 13.69
CA ASP A 90 -4.14 2.38 14.29
C ASP A 90 -3.45 1.28 13.51
N LEU A 91 -3.59 1.28 12.19
CA LEU A 91 -2.93 0.30 11.31
C LEU A 91 -1.41 0.48 11.34
N ASP A 92 -0.95 1.73 11.26
CA ASP A 92 0.47 2.04 11.34
C ASP A 92 1.07 1.50 12.64
N PHE A 93 0.42 1.75 13.77
CA PHE A 93 0.88 1.26 15.07
C PHE A 93 0.98 -0.26 15.10
N ILE A 94 -0.06 -0.96 14.64
CA ILE A 94 -0.11 -2.41 14.64
C ILE A 94 1.02 -3.01 13.80
N PHE A 95 1.21 -2.51 12.58
CA PHE A 95 2.19 -3.08 11.66
C PHE A 95 3.62 -2.67 12.00
N GLN A 96 3.85 -1.45 12.51
CA GLN A 96 5.16 -1.05 13.02
C GLN A 96 5.56 -1.92 14.22
N SER A 97 4.63 -2.17 15.13
CA SER A 97 4.88 -3.03 16.30
C SER A 97 5.20 -4.46 15.87
N SER A 98 4.46 -4.99 14.90
CA SER A 98 4.72 -6.32 14.35
C SER A 98 6.09 -6.41 13.69
N PHE A 99 6.48 -5.40 12.92
CA PHE A 99 7.79 -5.34 12.29
C PHE A 99 8.90 -5.38 13.34
N GLN A 100 8.77 -4.58 14.40
CA GLN A 100 9.76 -4.55 15.49
C GLN A 100 9.89 -5.90 16.19
N LEU A 101 8.76 -6.57 16.45
CA LEU A 101 8.74 -7.89 17.09
C LEU A 101 9.45 -8.96 16.24
N PHE A 102 9.16 -8.99 14.93
CA PHE A 102 9.72 -10.02 14.06
C PHE A 102 11.18 -9.77 13.71
N ASN A 103 11.58 -8.51 13.57
CA ASN A 103 12.93 -8.16 13.11
C ASN A 103 13.85 -7.69 14.23
N GLN A 104 13.32 -7.45 15.43
CA GLN A 104 14.07 -6.95 16.60
C GLN A 104 14.81 -5.64 16.30
N THR A 105 14.26 -4.83 15.39
CA THR A 105 14.81 -3.53 15.01
C THR A 105 13.68 -2.51 14.98
N GLY A 106 14.02 -1.22 14.98
CA GLY A 106 13.04 -0.17 14.80
C GLY A 106 12.41 -0.22 13.41
N GLY A 107 11.17 0.24 13.32
CA GLY A 107 10.49 0.41 12.05
C GLY A 107 10.79 1.76 11.43
N GLY A 108 9.95 2.15 10.50
CA GLY A 108 10.06 3.44 9.81
C GLY A 108 9.12 3.51 8.63
N TRP A 109 9.21 4.58 7.87
CA TRP A 109 8.40 4.77 6.68
C TRP A 109 9.31 4.95 5.46
N PRO A 110 8.94 4.36 4.31
CA PRO A 110 7.73 3.52 4.12
C PRO A 110 7.85 2.16 4.82
N LEU A 111 6.71 1.64 5.19
CA LEU A 111 6.63 0.31 5.78
C LEU A 111 6.01 -0.66 4.78
#